data_5c9587157ffc4463394c6277e9a907fe
#
_entry.id   5c9587157ffc4463394c6277e9a907fe
#
_cell.length_a   1.000
_cell.length_b   1.000
_cell.length_c   1.000
_cell.angle_alpha   90.00
_cell.angle_beta   90.00
_cell.angle_gamma   90.00
#
_symmetry.space_group_name_H-M   'P 1'
#
loop_
_entity.id
_entity.type
_entity.pdbx_description
1 polymer ?
#
loop_
_entity_poly.entity_id
_entity_poly.type
_entity_poly.pdbx_seq_one_letter_code
_entity_poly.pdbx_strand_id
1 'polypeptide(L)'
;MKIMAPMIKHPHGGPLKHPRLVMKALYYGMRWRLKRLLGIKDAPNVNVLASGVHKATERHGRICRTLLAHLPDPSALRGANVAEIGCGDCLAAADMMLGLGASRVFLVDRQPIVISPLHREVLRPLAEDPTLPNRAEILSPGDEPSLDPAKASAHHGLLEEVGIPAPVSMVYSFDVVEHVEDLDGFFSCCYRMLTPGGISLHKFDLSGHEFFEDPLPPLDFQTYPTWLFNLIFPKYRRAAGHFADTILESMKRQGFQIESVIPIRTAEEGYLSEIWQSLRKEARLRDPETVGLLD
;
A
#
# COMPACT_ATOMS: atom_id res chain seq x y z
N MET A 1 -19.51 -15.75 -13.98
CA MET A 1 -19.01 -17.06 -13.48
C MET A 1 -18.17 -16.76 -12.26
N LYS A 2 -18.70 -16.96 -11.04
CA LYS A 2 -17.97 -16.71 -9.79
C LYS A 2 -16.92 -17.81 -9.67
N ILE A 3 -15.66 -17.49 -9.80
CA ILE A 3 -14.57 -18.39 -9.44
C ILE A 3 -14.51 -18.38 -7.91
N MET A 4 -15.09 -19.41 -7.29
CA MET A 4 -14.90 -19.66 -5.86
C MET A 4 -13.44 -20.08 -5.65
N ALA A 5 -12.67 -19.24 -4.94
CA ALA A 5 -11.38 -19.65 -4.43
C ALA A 5 -11.56 -20.86 -3.50
N PRO A 6 -10.61 -21.81 -3.45
CA PRO A 6 -10.73 -22.98 -2.60
C PRO A 6 -10.83 -22.56 -1.14
N MET A 7 -11.87 -23.04 -0.45
CA MET A 7 -12.05 -22.87 1.00
C MET A 7 -10.89 -23.57 1.72
N ILE A 8 -9.93 -22.82 2.19
CA ILE A 8 -8.91 -23.32 3.10
C ILE A 8 -9.51 -23.24 4.51
N LYS A 9 -9.82 -24.39 5.11
CA LYS A 9 -10.23 -24.46 6.52
C LYS A 9 -9.00 -24.12 7.38
N HIS A 10 -8.94 -22.90 7.90
CA HIS A 10 -7.91 -22.51 8.83
C HIS A 10 -8.34 -22.81 10.27
N PRO A 11 -7.46 -23.37 11.11
CA PRO A 11 -7.76 -23.54 12.53
C PRO A 11 -7.79 -22.16 13.21
N HIS A 12 -8.97 -21.73 13.66
CA HIS A 12 -9.16 -20.49 14.38
C HIS A 12 -8.44 -20.53 15.73
N GLY A 13 -7.75 -19.45 16.08
CA GLY A 13 -7.22 -19.36 17.42
C GLY A 13 -6.18 -18.28 17.63
N GLY A 14 -6.34 -17.58 18.73
CA GLY A 14 -5.46 -16.51 19.20
C GLY A 14 -3.97 -16.89 19.34
N PRO A 15 -3.14 -15.99 19.88
CA PRO A 15 -1.67 -16.09 19.87
C PRO A 15 -1.11 -17.39 20.46
N LEU A 16 -1.86 -18.05 21.34
CA LEU A 16 -1.44 -19.32 21.95
C LEU A 16 -1.44 -20.51 20.98
N LYS A 17 -2.16 -20.43 19.84
CA LYS A 17 -2.13 -21.48 18.82
C LYS A 17 -0.95 -21.38 17.87
N HIS A 18 -0.31 -20.20 17.80
CA HIS A 18 0.85 -19.95 16.95
C HIS A 18 2.07 -19.40 17.72
N PRO A 19 2.54 -20.07 18.79
CA PRO A 19 3.57 -19.52 19.67
C PRO A 19 4.88 -19.19 18.94
N ARG A 20 5.25 -19.98 17.93
CA ARG A 20 6.46 -19.73 17.12
C ARG A 20 6.36 -18.42 16.32
N LEU A 21 5.18 -18.11 15.77
CA LEU A 21 4.95 -16.88 15.02
C LEU A 21 4.93 -15.68 15.94
N VAL A 22 4.30 -15.79 17.12
CA VAL A 22 4.35 -14.76 18.15
C VAL A 22 5.78 -14.48 18.58
N MET A 23 6.58 -15.51 18.82
CA MET A 23 7.99 -15.36 19.17
C MET A 23 8.81 -14.71 18.05
N LYS A 24 8.57 -15.10 16.79
CA LYS A 24 9.18 -14.49 15.60
C LYS A 24 8.84 -12.99 15.53
N ALA A 25 7.56 -12.65 15.68
CA ALA A 25 7.08 -11.27 15.64
C ALA A 25 7.63 -10.42 16.80
N LEU A 26 7.68 -10.97 18.02
CA LEU A 26 8.31 -10.32 19.17
C LEU A 26 9.80 -10.04 18.93
N TYR A 27 10.53 -11.01 18.38
CA TYR A 27 11.94 -10.83 18.04
C TYR A 27 12.13 -9.69 17.05
N TYR A 28 11.34 -9.65 15.97
CA TYR A 28 11.44 -8.56 14.98
C TYR A 28 11.01 -7.21 15.56
N GLY A 29 9.95 -7.18 16.38
CA GLY A 29 9.52 -5.95 17.06
C GLY A 29 10.57 -5.39 18.02
N MET A 30 11.25 -6.25 18.80
CA MET A 30 12.33 -5.84 19.68
C MET A 30 13.58 -5.39 18.91
N ARG A 31 14.00 -6.18 17.92
CA ARG A 31 15.15 -5.84 17.06
C ARG A 31 14.96 -4.48 16.39
N TRP A 32 13.75 -4.20 15.95
CA TRP A 32 13.42 -2.94 15.33
C TRP A 32 13.50 -1.76 16.31
N ARG A 33 12.92 -1.89 17.53
CA ARG A 33 13.05 -0.86 18.57
C ARG A 33 14.49 -0.58 18.92
N LEU A 34 15.30 -1.63 19.02
CA LEU A 34 16.74 -1.50 19.28
C LEU A 34 17.46 -0.74 18.16
N LYS A 35 17.18 -1.07 16.89
CA LYS A 35 17.74 -0.33 15.75
C LYS A 35 17.42 1.17 15.83
N ARG A 36 16.16 1.50 16.14
CA ARG A 36 15.73 2.89 16.27
C ARG A 36 16.42 3.62 17.42
N LEU A 37 16.53 2.97 18.58
CA LEU A 37 17.26 3.51 19.72
C LEU A 37 18.75 3.79 19.40
N LEU A 38 19.33 2.95 18.56
CA LEU A 38 20.75 3.08 18.12
C LEU A 38 20.90 4.01 16.89
N GLY A 39 19.82 4.64 16.39
CA GLY A 39 19.88 5.51 15.21
C GLY A 39 20.22 4.79 13.91
N ILE A 40 20.08 3.45 13.86
CA ILE A 40 20.37 2.65 12.68
C ILE A 40 19.25 2.87 11.66
N LYS A 41 19.61 3.46 10.52
CA LYS A 41 18.67 3.70 9.41
C LYS A 41 18.22 2.37 8.79
N ASP A 42 16.98 2.33 8.31
CA ASP A 42 16.48 1.20 7.54
C ASP A 42 17.22 1.10 6.19
N ALA A 43 17.41 -0.13 5.73
CA ALA A 43 17.94 -0.36 4.39
C ALA A 43 16.93 0.11 3.34
N PRO A 44 17.37 0.48 2.12
CA PRO A 44 16.48 0.77 1.02
C PRO A 44 15.47 -0.37 0.79
N ASN A 45 14.25 -0.02 0.38
CA ASN A 45 13.26 -1.02 0.02
C ASN A 45 13.66 -1.65 -1.34
N VAL A 46 14.04 -2.91 -1.31
CA VAL A 46 14.38 -3.71 -2.50
C VAL A 46 13.61 -5.04 -2.51
N ASN A 47 12.57 -5.13 -1.69
CA ASN A 47 11.90 -6.40 -1.41
C ASN A 47 11.22 -6.99 -2.65
N VAL A 48 10.62 -6.16 -3.49
CA VAL A 48 9.89 -6.61 -4.67
C VAL A 48 10.86 -7.07 -5.74
N LEU A 49 11.86 -6.25 -6.06
CA LEU A 49 12.89 -6.61 -7.04
C LEU A 49 13.73 -7.81 -6.56
N ALA A 50 13.98 -7.91 -5.26
CA ALA A 50 14.68 -9.04 -4.66
C ALA A 50 13.90 -10.36 -4.76
N SER A 51 12.58 -10.32 -4.96
CA SER A 51 11.75 -11.52 -5.19
C SER A 51 11.95 -12.15 -6.57
N GLY A 52 12.66 -11.48 -7.44
CA GLY A 52 12.95 -11.85 -8.83
C GLY A 52 12.00 -11.20 -9.82
N VAL A 53 12.53 -10.97 -11.05
CA VAL A 53 11.84 -10.22 -12.14
C VAL A 53 10.43 -10.75 -12.40
N HIS A 54 10.25 -12.07 -12.51
CA HIS A 54 8.94 -12.66 -12.82
C HIS A 54 7.88 -12.31 -11.78
N LYS A 55 8.17 -12.53 -10.48
CA LYS A 55 7.22 -12.21 -9.39
C LYS A 55 6.96 -10.71 -9.28
N ALA A 56 8.00 -9.90 -9.48
CA ALA A 56 7.87 -8.45 -9.51
C ALA A 56 6.94 -8.01 -10.65
N THR A 57 7.13 -8.54 -11.87
CA THR A 57 6.28 -8.25 -13.03
C THR A 57 4.82 -8.63 -12.78
N GLU A 58 4.57 -9.84 -12.26
CA GLU A 58 3.20 -10.27 -11.92
C GLU A 58 2.52 -9.35 -10.90
N ARG A 59 3.23 -9.04 -9.80
CA ARG A 59 2.73 -8.15 -8.74
C ARG A 59 2.40 -6.77 -9.29
N HIS A 60 3.33 -6.16 -10.01
CA HIS A 60 3.16 -4.81 -10.54
C HIS A 60 2.16 -4.74 -11.69
N GLY A 61 2.08 -5.77 -12.51
CA GLY A 61 1.00 -5.90 -13.51
C GLY A 61 -0.38 -5.92 -12.86
N ARG A 62 -0.53 -6.63 -11.75
CA ARG A 62 -1.78 -6.64 -10.97
C ARG A 62 -2.08 -5.25 -10.39
N ILE A 63 -1.10 -4.57 -9.79
CA ILE A 63 -1.25 -3.20 -9.27
C ILE A 63 -1.73 -2.27 -10.39
N CYS A 64 -1.06 -2.27 -11.53
CA CYS A 64 -1.43 -1.45 -12.68
C CYS A 64 -2.86 -1.72 -13.15
N ARG A 65 -3.25 -2.98 -13.30
CA ARG A 65 -4.61 -3.35 -13.71
C ARG A 65 -5.66 -2.92 -12.68
N THR A 66 -5.36 -3.08 -11.39
CA THR A 66 -6.26 -2.62 -10.31
C THR A 66 -6.41 -1.10 -10.35
N LEU A 67 -5.32 -0.35 -10.44
CA LEU A 67 -5.39 1.10 -10.56
C LEU A 67 -6.18 1.53 -11.81
N LEU A 68 -5.90 0.94 -12.96
CA LEU A 68 -6.59 1.26 -14.22
C LEU A 68 -8.10 1.00 -14.14
N ALA A 69 -8.50 -0.11 -13.53
CA ALA A 69 -9.91 -0.47 -13.37
C ALA A 69 -10.70 0.48 -12.46
N HIS A 70 -10.00 1.21 -11.58
CA HIS A 70 -10.62 2.11 -10.61
C HIS A 70 -10.32 3.59 -10.87
N LEU A 71 -9.64 3.92 -11.96
CA LEU A 71 -9.50 5.32 -12.40
C LEU A 71 -10.86 5.84 -12.88
N PRO A 72 -11.40 6.91 -12.28
CA PRO A 72 -12.72 7.43 -12.67
C PRO A 72 -12.74 7.91 -14.13
N ASP A 73 -11.71 8.64 -14.54
CA ASP A 73 -11.52 9.13 -15.90
C ASP A 73 -10.02 9.18 -16.26
N PRO A 74 -9.51 8.18 -16.99
CA PRO A 74 -8.12 8.20 -17.45
C PRO A 74 -7.77 9.42 -18.33
N SER A 75 -8.75 10.02 -19.01
CA SER A 75 -8.52 11.18 -19.88
C SER A 75 -8.15 12.45 -19.10
N ALA A 76 -8.56 12.53 -17.81
CA ALA A 76 -8.21 13.64 -16.92
C ALA A 76 -6.71 13.68 -16.59
N LEU A 77 -5.98 12.60 -16.85
CA LEU A 77 -4.52 12.55 -16.64
C LEU A 77 -3.74 13.25 -17.75
N ARG A 78 -4.34 13.58 -18.90
CA ARG A 78 -3.62 14.20 -20.03
C ARG A 78 -3.06 15.57 -19.65
N GLY A 79 -1.73 15.66 -19.73
CA GLY A 79 -1.00 16.87 -19.36
C GLY A 79 -0.96 17.17 -17.86
N ALA A 80 -1.55 16.30 -17.03
CA ALA A 80 -1.61 16.46 -15.58
C ALA A 80 -0.31 16.04 -14.88
N ASN A 81 0.01 16.71 -13.79
CA ASN A 81 0.96 16.21 -12.82
C ASN A 81 0.24 15.25 -11.87
N VAL A 82 0.90 14.16 -11.50
CA VAL A 82 0.37 13.17 -10.55
C VAL A 82 1.41 12.85 -9.47
N ALA A 83 0.97 12.38 -8.30
CA ALA A 83 1.87 11.96 -7.23
C ALA A 83 1.55 10.53 -6.81
N GLU A 84 2.59 9.69 -6.76
CA GLU A 84 2.55 8.35 -6.18
C GLU A 84 3.18 8.39 -4.78
N ILE A 85 2.40 7.99 -3.79
CA ILE A 85 2.86 7.95 -2.40
C ILE A 85 3.14 6.50 -2.02
N GLY A 86 4.36 6.24 -1.54
CA GLY A 86 4.81 4.90 -1.20
C GLY A 86 5.05 4.01 -2.42
N CYS A 87 5.73 4.54 -3.43
CA CYS A 87 6.02 3.80 -4.68
C CYS A 87 6.90 2.56 -4.46
N GLY A 88 7.57 2.46 -3.30
CA GLY A 88 8.43 1.32 -2.99
C GLY A 88 9.62 1.21 -3.94
N ASP A 89 9.89 -0.01 -4.38
CA ASP A 89 11.00 -0.35 -5.26
C ASP A 89 10.57 -0.68 -6.69
N CYS A 90 9.40 -0.21 -7.14
CA CYS A 90 8.97 -0.39 -8.52
C CYS A 90 8.23 0.82 -9.08
N LEU A 91 8.50 1.11 -10.32
CA LEU A 91 8.04 2.30 -11.04
C LEU A 91 6.88 2.02 -12.00
N ALA A 92 6.31 0.82 -11.97
CA ALA A 92 5.36 0.38 -13.00
C ALA A 92 4.06 1.20 -13.02
N ALA A 93 3.53 1.57 -11.84
CA ALA A 93 2.34 2.38 -11.76
C ALA A 93 2.60 3.81 -12.26
N ALA A 94 3.73 4.41 -11.88
CA ALA A 94 4.14 5.72 -12.37
C ALA A 94 4.36 5.73 -13.90
N ASP A 95 5.03 4.70 -14.44
CA ASP A 95 5.22 4.55 -15.88
C ASP A 95 3.89 4.40 -16.63
N MET A 96 2.93 3.67 -16.04
CA MET A 96 1.57 3.58 -16.57
C MET A 96 0.85 4.93 -16.57
N MET A 97 0.97 5.74 -15.51
CA MET A 97 0.33 7.06 -15.46
C MET A 97 0.87 7.99 -16.55
N LEU A 98 2.18 7.94 -16.81
CA LEU A 98 2.79 8.64 -17.94
C LEU A 98 2.24 8.13 -19.29
N GLY A 99 2.07 6.82 -19.43
CA GLY A 99 1.47 6.20 -20.62
C GLY A 99 0.01 6.60 -20.86
N LEU A 100 -0.74 6.91 -19.79
CA LEU A 100 -2.09 7.47 -19.85
C LEU A 100 -2.11 8.98 -20.20
N GLY A 101 -0.94 9.60 -20.29
CA GLY A 101 -0.79 10.98 -20.72
C GLY A 101 -0.46 11.96 -19.60
N ALA A 102 -0.16 11.49 -18.38
CA ALA A 102 0.36 12.36 -17.35
C ALA A 102 1.63 13.07 -17.83
N SER A 103 1.74 14.36 -17.53
CA SER A 103 2.91 15.17 -17.88
C SER A 103 4.11 14.80 -17.03
N ARG A 104 3.87 14.57 -15.73
CA ARG A 104 4.93 14.30 -14.77
C ARG A 104 4.40 13.48 -13.60
N VAL A 105 5.25 12.60 -13.04
CA VAL A 105 4.99 11.86 -11.81
C VAL A 105 5.96 12.26 -10.71
N PHE A 106 5.43 12.63 -9.55
CA PHE A 106 6.19 12.84 -8.32
C PHE A 106 6.12 11.55 -7.49
N LEU A 107 7.27 10.91 -7.27
CA LEU A 107 7.40 9.70 -6.48
C LEU A 107 7.81 10.07 -5.07
N VAL A 108 6.99 9.78 -4.08
CA VAL A 108 7.28 10.06 -2.67
C VAL A 108 7.36 8.74 -1.93
N ASP A 109 8.50 8.47 -1.30
CA ASP A 109 8.65 7.29 -0.45
C ASP A 109 9.50 7.60 0.78
N ARG A 110 9.14 6.98 1.91
CA ARG A 110 9.90 7.12 3.15
C ARG A 110 11.33 6.57 3.02
N GLN A 111 11.53 5.61 2.14
CA GLN A 111 12.84 5.02 1.87
C GLN A 111 13.40 5.53 0.53
N PRO A 112 14.72 5.63 0.40
CA PRO A 112 15.33 5.99 -0.87
C PRO A 112 14.93 5.03 -1.99
N ILE A 113 14.51 5.60 -3.13
CA ILE A 113 14.25 4.83 -4.34
C ILE A 113 15.59 4.54 -5.01
N VAL A 114 15.93 3.27 -5.11
CA VAL A 114 17.18 2.82 -5.74
C VAL A 114 16.86 2.26 -7.12
N ILE A 115 17.24 2.98 -8.15
CA ILE A 115 17.07 2.54 -9.54
C ILE A 115 18.18 1.57 -9.91
N SER A 116 17.83 0.47 -10.57
CA SER A 116 18.75 -0.58 -11.01
C SER A 116 18.34 -1.13 -12.38
N PRO A 117 19.21 -1.86 -13.09
CA PRO A 117 18.86 -2.51 -14.37
C PRO A 117 17.63 -3.43 -14.30
N LEU A 118 17.37 -4.04 -13.12
CA LEU A 118 16.19 -4.90 -12.91
C LEU A 118 14.86 -4.17 -13.16
N HIS A 119 14.80 -2.86 -12.96
CA HIS A 119 13.60 -2.08 -13.27
C HIS A 119 13.21 -2.18 -14.75
N ARG A 120 14.18 -2.16 -15.66
CA ARG A 120 13.90 -2.34 -17.09
C ARG A 120 13.39 -3.73 -17.42
N GLU A 121 13.95 -4.75 -16.76
CA GLU A 121 13.52 -6.13 -16.94
C GLU A 121 12.08 -6.34 -16.47
N VAL A 122 11.68 -5.67 -15.38
CA VAL A 122 10.28 -5.71 -14.89
C VAL A 122 9.34 -4.89 -15.76
N LEU A 123 9.76 -3.69 -16.19
CA LEU A 123 8.91 -2.80 -16.98
C LEU A 123 8.68 -3.29 -18.42
N ARG A 124 9.65 -3.97 -19.04
CA ARG A 124 9.54 -4.45 -20.43
C ARG A 124 8.32 -5.37 -20.67
N PRO A 125 8.13 -6.47 -19.92
CA PRO A 125 6.96 -7.32 -20.13
C PRO A 125 5.64 -6.59 -19.86
N LEU A 126 5.63 -5.61 -18.95
CA LEU A 126 4.46 -4.81 -18.67
C LEU A 126 4.14 -3.82 -19.81
N ALA A 127 5.15 -3.34 -20.52
CA ALA A 127 4.96 -2.52 -21.73
C ALA A 127 4.37 -3.31 -22.90
N GLU A 128 4.62 -4.61 -22.93
CA GLU A 128 4.11 -5.53 -23.95
C GLU A 128 2.74 -6.13 -23.58
N ASP A 129 2.24 -5.89 -22.36
CA ASP A 129 0.94 -6.38 -21.89
C ASP A 129 -0.22 -5.60 -22.59
N PRO A 130 -1.01 -6.26 -23.47
CA PRO A 130 -2.08 -5.57 -24.19
C PRO A 130 -3.24 -5.11 -23.31
N THR A 131 -3.29 -5.55 -22.05
CA THR A 131 -4.31 -5.11 -21.08
C THR A 131 -3.93 -3.82 -20.37
N LEU A 132 -2.72 -3.33 -20.58
CA LEU A 132 -2.22 -2.09 -20.00
C LEU A 132 -2.02 -1.02 -21.08
N PRO A 133 -2.16 0.27 -20.75
CA PRO A 133 -1.91 1.35 -21.68
C PRO A 133 -0.44 1.39 -22.13
N ASN A 134 -0.18 2.01 -23.27
CA ASN A 134 1.19 2.21 -23.75
C ASN A 134 2.05 2.88 -22.69
N ARG A 135 3.31 2.45 -22.62
CA ARG A 135 4.28 2.97 -21.66
C ARG A 135 5.00 4.19 -22.20
N ALA A 136 5.36 5.09 -21.30
CA ALA A 136 6.07 6.31 -21.64
C ALA A 136 7.57 6.28 -21.30
N GLU A 137 8.09 5.12 -20.87
CA GLU A 137 9.48 4.94 -20.43
C GLU A 137 9.91 5.99 -19.40
N ILE A 138 9.59 5.73 -18.14
CA ILE A 138 9.95 6.61 -17.01
C ILE A 138 11.46 6.68 -16.77
N LEU A 139 12.22 5.73 -17.31
CA LEU A 139 13.68 5.65 -17.17
C LEU A 139 14.39 6.33 -18.31
N SER A 140 15.49 7.02 -18.01
CA SER A 140 16.40 7.57 -19.02
C SER A 140 17.03 6.45 -19.89
N PRO A 141 17.30 6.70 -21.18
CA PRO A 141 18.04 5.76 -22.02
C PRO A 141 19.48 5.59 -21.50
N GLY A 142 20.10 4.46 -21.80
CA GLY A 142 21.49 4.14 -21.42
C GLY A 142 21.61 2.90 -20.56
N ASP A 143 22.84 2.43 -20.30
CA ASP A 143 23.09 1.18 -19.57
C ASP A 143 22.84 1.31 -18.07
N GLU A 144 23.13 2.48 -17.49
CA GLU A 144 22.81 2.81 -16.10
C GLU A 144 21.46 3.53 -16.03
N PRO A 145 20.38 2.86 -15.63
CA PRO A 145 19.06 3.48 -15.59
C PRO A 145 18.98 4.51 -14.47
N SER A 146 18.37 5.64 -14.78
CA SER A 146 17.95 6.68 -13.83
C SER A 146 16.54 7.12 -14.18
N LEU A 147 15.87 7.86 -13.31
CA LEU A 147 14.61 8.51 -13.68
C LEU A 147 14.88 9.54 -14.78
N ASP A 148 14.00 9.58 -15.77
CA ASP A 148 13.98 10.71 -16.71
C ASP A 148 13.50 11.98 -15.97
N PRO A 149 14.36 12.99 -15.79
CA PRO A 149 14.02 14.19 -15.01
C PRO A 149 12.89 15.03 -15.64
N ALA A 150 12.61 14.85 -16.92
CA ALA A 150 11.49 15.48 -17.59
C ALA A 150 10.16 14.81 -17.24
N LYS A 151 10.15 13.53 -16.90
CA LYS A 151 8.95 12.73 -16.65
C LYS A 151 8.69 12.46 -15.18
N ALA A 152 9.74 12.30 -14.36
CA ALA A 152 9.58 11.94 -12.97
C ALA A 152 10.62 12.58 -12.05
N SER A 153 10.28 12.72 -10.77
CA SER A 153 11.22 13.05 -9.72
C SER A 153 10.92 12.25 -8.46
N ALA A 154 11.98 11.81 -7.77
CA ALA A 154 11.89 11.07 -6.53
C ALA A 154 12.13 12.00 -5.33
N HIS A 155 11.29 11.89 -4.32
CA HIS A 155 11.33 12.65 -3.08
C HIS A 155 11.38 11.66 -1.91
N HIS A 156 12.44 11.76 -1.12
CA HIS A 156 12.70 10.83 -0.02
C HIS A 156 12.35 11.44 1.33
N GLY A 157 11.47 10.81 2.06
CA GLY A 157 11.02 11.21 3.40
C GLY A 157 9.55 10.88 3.65
N LEU A 158 9.07 11.29 4.81
CA LEU A 158 7.63 11.24 5.10
C LEU A 158 6.91 12.29 4.27
N LEU A 159 5.70 11.99 3.84
CA LEU A 159 4.90 12.91 3.02
C LEU A 159 4.72 14.27 3.70
N GLU A 160 4.59 14.27 5.01
CA GLU A 160 4.42 15.46 5.84
C GLU A 160 5.67 16.35 5.89
N GLU A 161 6.84 15.78 5.60
CA GLU A 161 8.14 16.46 5.64
C GLU A 161 8.63 16.84 4.23
N VAL A 162 8.14 16.14 3.21
CA VAL A 162 8.58 16.29 1.82
C VAL A 162 7.58 17.14 1.05
N GLY A 163 7.99 18.31 0.61
CA GLY A 163 7.22 19.12 -0.34
C GLY A 163 7.38 18.59 -1.76
N ILE A 164 6.30 18.53 -2.54
CA ILE A 164 6.39 18.41 -3.99
C ILE A 164 6.34 19.79 -4.65
N PRO A 165 7.08 20.00 -5.76
CA PRO A 165 7.32 21.35 -6.30
C PRO A 165 6.13 21.95 -7.06
N ALA A 166 5.08 21.19 -7.31
CA ALA A 166 3.91 21.66 -8.06
C ALA A 166 2.63 20.97 -7.59
N PRO A 167 1.46 21.61 -7.72
CA PRO A 167 0.19 20.96 -7.47
C PRO A 167 -0.04 19.83 -8.46
N VAL A 168 -0.78 18.82 -8.03
CA VAL A 168 -1.11 17.61 -8.81
C VAL A 168 -2.62 17.49 -9.00
N SER A 169 -3.03 16.90 -10.11
CA SER A 169 -4.43 16.59 -10.36
C SER A 169 -4.86 15.25 -9.73
N MET A 170 -3.87 14.41 -9.39
CA MET A 170 -4.14 13.13 -8.75
C MET A 170 -3.03 12.77 -7.76
N VAL A 171 -3.44 12.27 -6.59
CA VAL A 171 -2.59 11.58 -5.63
C VAL A 171 -3.07 10.14 -5.55
N TYR A 172 -2.15 9.18 -5.61
CA TYR A 172 -2.51 7.78 -5.43
C TYR A 172 -1.49 7.02 -4.59
N SER A 173 -1.95 5.94 -3.97
CA SER A 173 -1.09 5.01 -3.22
C SER A 173 -1.63 3.60 -3.30
N PHE A 174 -0.75 2.62 -3.14
CA PHE A 174 -1.09 1.22 -3.16
C PHE A 174 -0.39 0.50 -2.02
N ASP A 175 -1.16 -0.06 -1.07
CA ASP A 175 -0.68 -0.74 0.14
C ASP A 175 0.24 0.17 1.01
N VAL A 176 -0.23 1.39 1.30
CA VAL A 176 0.52 2.41 2.05
C VAL A 176 -0.25 2.94 3.25
N VAL A 177 -1.53 3.27 3.07
CA VAL A 177 -2.34 3.97 4.08
C VAL A 177 -2.44 3.19 5.37
N GLU A 178 -2.50 1.87 5.30
CA GLU A 178 -2.51 0.97 6.45
C GLU A 178 -1.26 1.05 7.32
N HIS A 179 -0.15 1.55 6.76
CA HIS A 179 1.13 1.75 7.46
C HIS A 179 1.32 3.16 8.02
N VAL A 180 0.42 4.08 7.71
CA VAL A 180 0.49 5.47 8.14
C VAL A 180 0.10 5.60 9.61
N GLU A 181 0.93 6.24 10.43
CA GLU A 181 0.66 6.45 11.86
C GLU A 181 -0.32 7.62 12.07
N ASP A 182 -0.08 8.74 11.40
CA ASP A 182 -0.91 9.94 11.45
C ASP A 182 -1.73 10.06 10.15
N LEU A 183 -2.91 9.47 10.15
CA LEU A 183 -3.82 9.54 9.01
C LEU A 183 -4.26 10.97 8.69
N ASP A 184 -4.49 11.78 9.73
CA ASP A 184 -4.95 13.16 9.53
C ASP A 184 -3.84 14.03 8.91
N GLY A 185 -2.60 13.88 9.36
CA GLY A 185 -1.44 14.52 8.75
C GLY A 185 -1.23 14.09 7.30
N PHE A 186 -1.29 12.79 7.06
CA PHE A 186 -1.14 12.21 5.71
C PHE A 186 -2.20 12.76 4.74
N PHE A 187 -3.49 12.65 5.08
CA PHE A 187 -4.56 13.11 4.20
C PHE A 187 -4.61 14.63 4.08
N SER A 188 -4.23 15.38 5.13
CA SER A 188 -4.04 16.83 5.04
C SER A 188 -2.97 17.20 4.00
N CYS A 189 -1.86 16.46 3.95
CA CYS A 189 -0.84 16.65 2.93
C CYS A 189 -1.34 16.30 1.53
N CYS A 190 -2.03 15.16 1.37
CA CYS A 190 -2.65 14.79 0.11
C CYS A 190 -3.62 15.89 -0.39
N TYR A 191 -4.47 16.40 0.50
CA TYR A 191 -5.44 17.43 0.16
C TYR A 191 -4.76 18.73 -0.33
N ARG A 192 -3.72 19.19 0.39
CA ARG A 192 -3.00 20.41 0.02
C ARG A 192 -2.22 20.31 -1.28
N MET A 193 -1.81 19.12 -1.67
CA MET A 193 -1.10 18.92 -2.95
C MET A 193 -2.03 18.93 -4.16
N LEU A 194 -3.31 18.61 -3.96
CA LEU A 194 -4.27 18.51 -5.05
C LEU A 194 -4.70 19.88 -5.57
N THR A 195 -4.86 19.97 -6.87
CA THR A 195 -5.62 21.06 -7.51
C THR A 195 -7.10 20.96 -7.12
N PRO A 196 -7.86 22.08 -7.16
CA PRO A 196 -9.31 22.01 -6.99
C PRO A 196 -9.95 21.00 -7.96
N GLY A 197 -10.78 20.10 -7.43
CA GLY A 197 -11.36 18.99 -8.20
C GLY A 197 -10.41 17.83 -8.49
N GLY A 198 -9.22 17.84 -7.90
CA GLY A 198 -8.26 16.74 -8.01
C GLY A 198 -8.71 15.47 -7.28
N ILE A 199 -8.15 14.34 -7.66
CA ILE A 199 -8.55 13.00 -7.23
C ILE A 199 -7.51 12.42 -6.25
N SER A 200 -8.01 11.78 -5.18
CA SER A 200 -7.22 10.97 -4.26
C SER A 200 -7.68 9.52 -4.35
N LEU A 201 -6.80 8.62 -4.83
CA LEU A 201 -7.11 7.21 -5.04
C LEU A 201 -6.16 6.33 -4.21
N HIS A 202 -6.71 5.62 -3.25
CA HIS A 202 -5.90 4.79 -2.35
C HIS A 202 -6.44 3.36 -2.30
N LYS A 203 -5.58 2.38 -2.58
CA LYS A 203 -5.82 1.00 -2.22
C LYS A 203 -5.04 0.70 -0.94
N PHE A 204 -5.68 0.06 0.02
CA PHE A 204 -5.05 -0.34 1.28
C PHE A 204 -5.42 -1.78 1.63
N ASP A 205 -4.51 -2.48 2.29
CA ASP A 205 -4.69 -3.86 2.76
C ASP A 205 -4.78 -3.86 4.30
N LEU A 206 -5.96 -4.19 4.82
CA LEU A 206 -6.25 -4.25 6.25
C LEU A 206 -6.03 -5.64 6.85
N SER A 207 -5.54 -6.58 6.06
CA SER A 207 -5.23 -7.93 6.53
C SER A 207 -3.90 -7.99 7.29
N GLY A 208 -3.66 -9.09 8.00
CA GLY A 208 -2.46 -9.30 8.81
C GLY A 208 -1.23 -9.73 8.02
N HIS A 209 -0.97 -9.11 6.87
CA HIS A 209 0.20 -9.41 6.06
C HIS A 209 1.52 -9.04 6.77
N GLU A 210 2.66 -9.41 6.27
CA GLU A 210 4.05 -9.18 6.74
C GLU A 210 4.56 -10.04 7.89
N PHE A 211 3.77 -10.33 8.93
CA PHE A 211 4.25 -11.10 10.08
C PHE A 211 3.87 -12.56 10.04
N PHE A 212 2.82 -12.85 9.32
CA PHE A 212 2.25 -14.18 9.22
C PHE A 212 2.37 -14.63 7.78
N GLU A 213 3.34 -15.52 7.54
CA GLU A 213 3.41 -16.21 6.25
C GLU A 213 2.09 -16.95 6.01
N ASP A 214 1.56 -16.83 4.78
CA ASP A 214 0.43 -17.63 4.34
C ASP A 214 0.59 -19.08 4.85
N PRO A 215 -0.42 -19.71 5.52
CA PRO A 215 -1.84 -19.42 5.38
C PRO A 215 -2.55 -18.99 6.68
N LEU A 216 -2.18 -17.91 7.33
CA LEU A 216 -2.92 -17.49 8.50
C LEU A 216 -4.21 -16.76 8.11
N PRO A 217 -5.28 -16.92 8.90
CA PRO A 217 -6.51 -16.19 8.66
C PRO A 217 -6.28 -14.68 8.71
N PRO A 218 -6.89 -13.91 7.80
CA PRO A 218 -6.51 -12.51 7.56
C PRO A 218 -6.70 -11.58 8.76
N LEU A 219 -7.61 -11.90 9.70
CA LEU A 219 -7.90 -11.09 10.88
C LEU A 219 -7.43 -11.73 12.19
N ASP A 220 -6.65 -12.82 12.16
CA ASP A 220 -6.21 -13.51 13.37
C ASP A 220 -5.42 -12.59 14.32
N PHE A 221 -4.62 -11.67 13.78
CA PHE A 221 -3.90 -10.66 14.55
C PHE A 221 -4.83 -9.73 15.36
N GLN A 222 -6.08 -9.54 14.94
CA GLN A 222 -7.08 -8.74 15.66
C GLN A 222 -7.61 -9.46 16.91
N THR A 223 -7.32 -10.75 17.06
CA THR A 223 -7.68 -11.51 18.29
C THR A 223 -6.63 -11.36 19.40
N TYR A 224 -5.49 -10.73 19.12
CA TYR A 224 -4.43 -10.58 20.12
C TYR A 224 -4.79 -9.53 21.16
N PRO A 225 -4.48 -9.76 22.44
CA PRO A 225 -4.65 -8.72 23.45
C PRO A 225 -3.91 -7.43 23.06
N THR A 226 -4.51 -6.27 23.33
CA THR A 226 -3.98 -4.96 22.89
C THR A 226 -2.52 -4.74 23.29
N TRP A 227 -2.12 -5.18 24.50
CA TRP A 227 -0.72 -5.08 24.93
C TRP A 227 0.23 -5.92 24.07
N LEU A 228 -0.16 -7.14 23.68
CA LEU A 228 0.63 -8.03 22.83
C LEU A 228 0.67 -7.50 21.40
N PHE A 229 -0.48 -7.05 20.89
CA PHE A 229 -0.56 -6.40 19.59
C PHE A 229 0.41 -5.20 19.51
N ASN A 230 0.38 -4.29 20.50
CA ASN A 230 1.27 -3.13 20.56
C ASN A 230 2.75 -3.50 20.72
N LEU A 231 3.04 -4.66 21.30
CA LEU A 231 4.40 -5.15 21.45
C LEU A 231 4.93 -5.75 20.15
N ILE A 232 4.10 -6.51 19.43
CA ILE A 232 4.45 -7.20 18.19
C ILE A 232 4.51 -6.22 17.02
N PHE A 233 3.50 -5.34 16.90
CA PHE A 233 3.37 -4.41 15.80
C PHE A 233 3.88 -3.02 16.21
N PRO A 234 5.13 -2.68 15.91
CA PRO A 234 5.63 -1.34 16.15
C PRO A 234 4.85 -0.32 15.32
N LYS A 235 4.71 0.90 15.87
CA LYS A 235 3.79 1.93 15.37
C LYS A 235 3.79 2.20 13.86
N TYR A 236 4.94 2.15 13.18
CA TYR A 236 5.05 2.41 11.74
C TYR A 236 5.18 1.15 10.86
N ARG A 237 4.97 -0.02 11.41
CA ARG A 237 4.73 -1.26 10.68
C ARG A 237 3.35 -1.83 11.00
N ARG A 238 2.44 -0.97 11.41
CA ARG A 238 1.06 -1.35 11.74
C ARG A 238 0.22 -1.48 10.47
N ALA A 239 0.53 -2.43 9.63
CA ALA A 239 -0.38 -2.81 8.55
C ALA A 239 -1.76 -3.25 9.06
N ALA A 240 -2.07 -3.12 10.29
CA ALA A 240 -3.26 -3.73 10.84
C ALA A 240 -3.82 -3.00 12.05
N GLY A 241 -3.50 -1.73 12.19
CA GLY A 241 -4.01 -0.91 13.27
C GLY A 241 -5.29 -0.18 12.92
N HIS A 242 -5.49 0.12 11.65
CA HIS A 242 -6.62 0.87 11.16
C HIS A 242 -7.76 -0.04 10.70
N PHE A 243 -8.96 0.49 10.74
CA PHE A 243 -10.14 -0.05 10.10
C PHE A 243 -10.55 0.90 8.98
N ALA A 244 -11.31 0.40 8.01
CA ALA A 244 -11.73 1.20 6.86
C ALA A 244 -12.47 2.48 7.27
N ASP A 245 -13.38 2.40 8.26
CA ASP A 245 -14.10 3.56 8.80
C ASP A 245 -13.16 4.65 9.31
N THR A 246 -12.10 4.26 10.05
CA THR A 246 -11.13 5.20 10.59
C THR A 246 -10.38 5.95 9.48
N ILE A 247 -10.02 5.26 8.40
CA ILE A 247 -9.37 5.86 7.24
C ILE A 247 -10.33 6.83 6.54
N LEU A 248 -11.55 6.39 6.25
CA LEU A 248 -12.55 7.20 5.56
C LEU A 248 -12.96 8.44 6.37
N GLU A 249 -13.10 8.31 7.68
CA GLU A 249 -13.36 9.45 8.57
C GLU A 249 -12.22 10.45 8.57
N SER A 250 -10.97 9.98 8.55
CA SER A 250 -9.80 10.87 8.44
C SER A 250 -9.83 11.64 7.12
N MET A 251 -10.08 10.98 6.00
CA MET A 251 -10.24 11.65 4.70
C MET A 251 -11.33 12.74 4.76
N LYS A 252 -12.51 12.42 5.29
CA LYS A 252 -13.62 13.37 5.41
C LYS A 252 -13.25 14.57 6.28
N ARG A 253 -12.55 14.36 7.42
CA ARG A 253 -12.08 15.45 8.28
C ARG A 253 -11.13 16.40 7.55
N GLN A 254 -10.36 15.92 6.59
CA GLN A 254 -9.46 16.74 5.78
C GLN A 254 -10.14 17.40 4.58
N GLY A 255 -11.43 17.23 4.38
CA GLY A 255 -12.21 17.90 3.34
C GLY A 255 -12.46 17.08 2.08
N PHE A 256 -12.05 15.81 2.04
CA PHE A 256 -12.37 14.93 0.91
C PHE A 256 -13.85 14.56 0.88
N GLN A 257 -14.41 14.52 -0.32
CA GLN A 257 -15.69 13.86 -0.60
C GLN A 257 -15.38 12.43 -1.04
N ILE A 258 -15.96 11.47 -0.36
CA ILE A 258 -15.78 10.05 -0.70
C ILE A 258 -16.76 9.71 -1.82
N GLU A 259 -16.25 9.51 -3.02
CA GLU A 259 -17.08 9.16 -4.19
C GLU A 259 -17.40 7.66 -4.22
N SER A 260 -16.44 6.82 -3.90
CA SER A 260 -16.64 5.37 -3.88
C SER A 260 -15.73 4.68 -2.86
N VAL A 261 -16.21 3.56 -2.33
CA VAL A 261 -15.46 2.58 -1.57
C VAL A 261 -15.74 1.24 -2.20
N ILE A 262 -14.70 0.59 -2.73
CA ILE A 262 -14.84 -0.63 -3.51
C ILE A 262 -14.08 -1.74 -2.79
N PRO A 263 -14.78 -2.67 -2.12
CA PRO A 263 -14.16 -3.83 -1.51
C PRO A 263 -13.58 -4.75 -2.61
N ILE A 264 -12.27 -4.99 -2.55
CA ILE A 264 -11.57 -5.94 -3.44
C ILE A 264 -11.62 -7.33 -2.83
N ARG A 265 -11.45 -7.40 -1.50
CA ARG A 265 -11.50 -8.64 -0.73
C ARG A 265 -12.18 -8.41 0.61
N THR A 266 -13.02 -9.33 1.01
CA THR A 266 -13.71 -9.32 2.30
C THR A 266 -13.47 -10.63 3.04
N ALA A 267 -13.53 -10.58 4.37
CA ALA A 267 -13.53 -11.79 5.19
C ALA A 267 -14.81 -12.58 4.95
N GLU A 268 -14.69 -13.91 4.94
CA GLU A 268 -15.88 -14.78 4.86
C GLU A 268 -16.74 -14.60 6.12
N GLU A 269 -18.06 -14.50 5.95
CA GLU A 269 -19.01 -14.28 7.04
C GLU A 269 -18.92 -15.37 8.13
N GLY A 270 -18.77 -16.63 7.72
CA GLY A 270 -18.58 -17.76 8.63
C GLY A 270 -17.32 -17.62 9.48
N TYR A 271 -16.19 -17.25 8.86
CA TYR A 271 -14.94 -16.99 9.55
C TYR A 271 -15.07 -15.81 10.53
N LEU A 272 -15.65 -14.69 10.08
CA LEU A 272 -15.82 -13.51 10.91
C LEU A 272 -16.71 -13.80 12.14
N SER A 273 -17.80 -14.54 11.94
CA SER A 273 -18.71 -14.95 13.02
C SER A 273 -18.00 -15.82 14.07
N GLU A 274 -17.15 -16.74 13.63
CA GLU A 274 -16.39 -17.63 14.53
C GLU A 274 -15.39 -16.87 15.41
N ILE A 275 -14.67 -15.89 14.85
CA ILE A 275 -13.64 -15.15 15.59
C ILE A 275 -14.19 -13.94 16.34
N TRP A 276 -15.44 -13.51 16.08
CA TRP A 276 -15.99 -12.24 16.55
C TRP A 276 -15.79 -11.99 18.03
N GLN A 277 -16.11 -12.96 18.88
CA GLN A 277 -15.96 -12.85 20.33
C GLN A 277 -14.49 -12.78 20.78
N SER A 278 -13.58 -13.25 19.97
CA SER A 278 -12.14 -13.24 20.22
C SER A 278 -11.46 -11.98 19.74
N LEU A 279 -12.12 -11.16 18.92
CA LEU A 279 -11.57 -9.91 18.40
C LEU A 279 -11.33 -8.91 19.53
N ARG A 280 -10.37 -8.02 19.33
CA ARG A 280 -10.10 -6.90 20.23
C ARG A 280 -11.37 -6.04 20.40
N LYS A 281 -11.48 -5.37 21.56
CA LYS A 281 -12.64 -4.53 21.89
C LYS A 281 -12.90 -3.48 20.81
N GLU A 282 -11.86 -2.87 20.28
CA GLU A 282 -11.92 -1.82 19.28
C GLU A 282 -12.55 -2.33 17.96
N ALA A 283 -12.30 -3.58 17.57
CA ALA A 283 -12.93 -4.21 16.42
C ALA A 283 -14.42 -4.49 16.69
N ARG A 284 -14.74 -5.07 17.86
CA ARG A 284 -16.12 -5.43 18.24
C ARG A 284 -17.07 -4.26 18.45
N LEU A 285 -16.56 -3.03 18.55
CA LEU A 285 -17.36 -1.80 18.59
C LEU A 285 -17.78 -1.29 17.21
N ARG A 286 -17.33 -1.96 16.14
CA ARG A 286 -17.65 -1.64 14.75
C ARG A 286 -18.62 -2.62 14.15
N ASP A 287 -19.17 -2.26 13.01
CA ASP A 287 -20.02 -3.18 12.24
C ASP A 287 -19.17 -4.34 11.68
N PRO A 288 -19.73 -5.58 11.66
CA PRO A 288 -19.03 -6.73 11.09
C PRO A 288 -18.56 -6.52 9.65
N GLU A 289 -19.32 -5.82 8.82
CA GLU A 289 -18.95 -5.48 7.45
C GLU A 289 -17.68 -4.63 7.42
N THR A 290 -17.58 -3.59 8.26
CA THR A 290 -16.38 -2.74 8.37
C THR A 290 -15.15 -3.53 8.82
N VAL A 291 -15.31 -4.44 9.81
CA VAL A 291 -14.22 -5.29 10.29
C VAL A 291 -13.82 -6.32 9.25
N GLY A 292 -14.77 -6.78 8.46
CA GLY A 292 -14.56 -7.77 7.41
C GLY A 292 -13.91 -7.23 6.14
N LEU A 293 -13.76 -5.91 5.98
CA LEU A 293 -13.04 -5.33 4.84
C LEU A 293 -11.54 -5.64 4.98
N LEU A 294 -10.99 -6.31 3.98
CA LEU A 294 -9.58 -6.69 3.95
C LEU A 294 -8.78 -5.85 2.96
N ASP A 295 -9.35 -5.54 1.78
CA ASP A 295 -8.76 -4.72 0.73
C ASP A 295 -9.82 -3.81 0.11
#